data_4049b6777463c912682f2ab49e7a8318
#
_entry.id   4049b6777463c912682f2ab49e7a8318
#
_cell.length_a   1.000
_cell.length_b   1.000
_cell.length_c   1.000
_cell.angle_alpha   90.00
_cell.angle_beta   90.00
_cell.angle_gamma   90.00
#
_symmetry.space_group_name_H-M   'P 1'
#
loop_
_entity.id
_entity.type
_entity.pdbx_description
1 polymer ?
#
loop_
_entity_poly.entity_id
_entity_poly.type
_entity_poly.pdbx_seq_one_letter_code
_entity_poly.pdbx_strand_id
1 'polypeptide(L)'
;MPCYEHFVTLQKSVFVPLVVFLVSHLGTRTGLYYIDSTALPVCDNHRINRHKVFAGLAQRGKTSMGWFFGFKLHLVFNTDNEIVALKLTPGNVHDTTPVPALTRDLTGKLFGDKGYIGQKLAEDLLRRGLTLFTRVRKNMKALPLSLEDKALLNARNMAETIIGHIKEFSSLNLSKHRSVINAFVHIIAAITAYQINPFKPKLNLQSRYQLETTA
;
A
#
# COMPACT_ATOMS: atom_id res chain seq x y z
N MET A 1 -18.75 29.71 4.47
CA MET A 1 -18.02 28.61 3.80
C MET A 1 -17.45 29.12 2.50
N PRO A 2 -16.21 28.73 2.11
CA PRO A 2 -15.69 29.10 0.81
C PRO A 2 -16.55 28.48 -0.30
N CYS A 3 -16.71 29.18 -1.44
CA CYS A 3 -17.34 28.58 -2.61
C CYS A 3 -16.50 27.43 -3.15
N TYR A 4 -17.08 26.57 -3.98
CA TYR A 4 -16.38 25.38 -4.52
C TYR A 4 -15.08 25.72 -5.22
N GLU A 5 -15.05 26.78 -6.04
CA GLU A 5 -13.84 27.22 -6.76
C GLU A 5 -12.71 27.65 -5.83
N HIS A 6 -13.08 28.40 -4.78
CA HIS A 6 -12.13 28.81 -3.74
C HIS A 6 -11.57 27.60 -2.99
N PHE A 7 -12.42 26.64 -2.60
CA PHE A 7 -12.00 25.39 -1.97
C PHE A 7 -11.01 24.61 -2.85
N VAL A 8 -11.32 24.43 -4.14
CA VAL A 8 -10.44 23.72 -5.10
C VAL A 8 -9.08 24.43 -5.26
N THR A 9 -9.08 25.76 -5.21
CA THR A 9 -7.85 26.56 -5.29
C THR A 9 -7.01 26.40 -4.02
N LEU A 10 -7.64 26.41 -2.84
CA LEU A 10 -6.95 26.22 -1.56
C LEU A 10 -6.36 24.81 -1.37
N GLN A 11 -6.90 23.79 -2.04
CA GLN A 11 -6.35 22.43 -1.95
C GLN A 11 -4.84 22.36 -2.24
N LYS A 12 -4.35 23.18 -3.16
CA LYS A 12 -2.91 23.20 -3.52
C LYS A 12 -2.01 23.62 -2.36
N SER A 13 -2.46 24.58 -1.55
CA SER A 13 -1.69 25.13 -0.44
C SER A 13 -1.57 24.15 0.75
N VAL A 14 -2.52 23.22 0.89
CA VAL A 14 -2.49 22.23 1.97
C VAL A 14 -1.67 20.98 1.66
N PHE A 15 -1.13 20.83 0.44
CA PHE A 15 -0.38 19.64 0.05
C PHE A 15 0.81 19.36 0.97
N VAL A 16 1.71 20.33 1.12
CA VAL A 16 2.91 20.16 1.95
C VAL A 16 2.55 19.99 3.44
N PRO A 17 1.73 20.86 4.05
CA PRO A 17 1.28 20.65 5.43
C PRO A 17 0.65 19.27 5.68
N LEU A 18 -0.16 18.78 4.73
CA LEU A 18 -0.81 17.48 4.86
C LEU A 18 0.18 16.31 4.76
N VAL A 19 1.19 16.42 3.89
CA VAL A 19 2.28 15.42 3.82
C VAL A 19 3.06 15.40 5.13
N VAL A 20 3.44 16.56 5.66
CA VAL A 20 4.16 16.67 6.95
C VAL A 20 3.31 16.07 8.07
N PHE A 21 2.03 16.39 8.12
CA PHE A 21 1.11 15.84 9.11
C PHE A 21 1.01 14.32 9.00
N LEU A 22 0.83 13.76 7.78
CA LEU A 22 0.80 12.31 7.59
C LEU A 22 2.09 11.64 8.06
N VAL A 23 3.26 12.20 7.68
CA VAL A 23 4.56 11.63 8.04
C VAL A 23 4.78 11.63 9.56
N SER A 24 4.33 12.68 10.26
CA SER A 24 4.42 12.76 11.74
C SER A 24 3.46 11.82 12.47
N HIS A 25 2.47 11.26 11.77
CA HIS A 25 1.47 10.32 12.32
C HIS A 25 1.62 8.90 11.76
N LEU A 26 2.73 8.58 11.09
CA LEU A 26 3.01 7.20 10.69
C LEU A 26 3.10 6.30 11.92
N GLY A 27 2.69 5.03 11.73
CA GLY A 27 2.63 4.04 12.79
C GLY A 27 3.97 3.64 13.37
N THR A 28 3.93 3.01 14.52
CA THR A 28 5.11 2.55 15.25
C THR A 28 5.79 1.37 14.57
N ARG A 29 7.10 1.23 14.76
CA ARG A 29 7.92 0.12 14.23
C ARG A 29 7.87 -1.05 15.20
N THR A 30 6.97 -2.01 14.94
CA THR A 30 6.71 -3.17 15.83
C THR A 30 7.61 -4.38 15.56
N GLY A 31 8.38 -4.36 14.47
CA GLY A 31 9.19 -5.51 14.04
C GLY A 31 8.41 -6.55 13.22
N LEU A 32 7.10 -6.43 13.11
CA LEU A 32 6.24 -7.28 12.28
C LEU A 32 5.45 -6.39 11.32
N TYR A 33 5.59 -6.66 10.01
CA TYR A 33 5.02 -5.80 8.98
C TYR A 33 4.35 -6.59 7.87
N TYR A 34 3.34 -5.98 7.26
CA TYR A 34 2.68 -6.45 6.05
C TYR A 34 2.90 -5.44 4.94
N ILE A 35 3.22 -5.92 3.73
CA ILE A 35 3.36 -5.06 2.55
C ILE A 35 2.34 -5.47 1.49
N ASP A 36 1.69 -4.48 0.91
CA ASP A 36 0.83 -4.68 -0.25
C ASP A 36 0.81 -3.43 -1.13
N SER A 37 0.32 -3.59 -2.37
CA SER A 37 0.17 -2.50 -3.32
C SER A 37 -1.20 -2.49 -3.96
N THR A 38 -1.67 -1.31 -4.34
CA THR A 38 -2.93 -1.17 -5.04
C THR A 38 -2.81 -0.22 -6.22
N ALA A 39 -3.53 -0.53 -7.30
CA ALA A 39 -3.64 0.36 -8.45
C ALA A 39 -4.59 1.52 -8.13
N LEU A 40 -4.18 2.72 -8.56
CA LEU A 40 -4.97 3.94 -8.56
C LEU A 40 -5.14 4.41 -10.01
N PRO A 41 -6.19 3.95 -10.72
CA PRO A 41 -6.47 4.38 -12.08
C PRO A 41 -6.82 5.86 -12.12
N VAL A 42 -6.32 6.58 -13.14
CA VAL A 42 -6.61 8.01 -13.35
C VAL A 42 -7.62 8.26 -14.46
N CYS A 43 -7.86 7.27 -15.30
CA CYS A 43 -8.93 7.27 -16.30
C CYS A 43 -9.21 5.84 -16.78
N ASP A 44 -10.33 5.66 -17.47
CA ASP A 44 -10.66 4.42 -18.17
C ASP A 44 -9.69 4.18 -19.33
N ASN A 45 -9.41 2.92 -19.64
CA ASN A 45 -8.42 2.53 -20.65
C ASN A 45 -8.67 3.12 -22.04
N HIS A 46 -9.93 3.27 -22.47
CA HIS A 46 -10.29 3.88 -23.76
C HIS A 46 -10.01 5.38 -23.84
N ARG A 47 -9.78 6.05 -22.68
CA ARG A 47 -9.52 7.49 -22.59
C ARG A 47 -8.03 7.85 -22.52
N ILE A 48 -7.12 6.88 -22.44
CA ILE A 48 -5.68 7.10 -22.20
C ILE A 48 -5.11 8.13 -23.20
N ASN A 49 -5.38 7.96 -24.50
CA ASN A 49 -4.84 8.84 -25.56
C ASN A 49 -5.33 10.29 -25.47
N ARG A 50 -6.48 10.52 -24.81
CA ARG A 50 -7.06 11.86 -24.62
C ARG A 50 -6.74 12.45 -23.24
N HIS A 51 -6.12 11.66 -22.35
CA HIS A 51 -5.88 12.05 -20.98
C HIS A 51 -4.60 12.87 -20.85
N LYS A 52 -4.74 14.20 -20.71
CA LYS A 52 -3.61 15.15 -20.67
C LYS A 52 -3.10 15.43 -19.24
N VAL A 53 -3.96 15.33 -18.22
CA VAL A 53 -3.66 15.78 -16.84
C VAL A 53 -2.45 15.08 -16.25
N PHE A 54 -2.35 13.76 -16.44
CA PHE A 54 -1.24 12.95 -15.89
C PHE A 54 -0.28 12.47 -16.98
N ALA A 55 -0.24 13.13 -18.14
CA ALA A 55 0.71 12.81 -19.20
C ALA A 55 2.16 12.92 -18.66
N GLY A 56 2.98 11.92 -18.95
CA GLY A 56 4.36 11.84 -18.45
C GLY A 56 4.52 11.39 -16.99
N LEU A 57 3.46 11.39 -16.19
CA LEU A 57 3.49 10.98 -14.77
C LEU A 57 2.87 9.61 -14.56
N ALA A 58 1.65 9.40 -15.04
CA ALA A 58 0.98 8.10 -14.99
C ALA A 58 1.48 7.17 -16.08
N GLN A 59 1.47 5.87 -15.81
CA GLN A 59 1.88 4.84 -16.76
C GLN A 59 0.89 3.68 -16.79
N ARG A 60 0.89 2.93 -17.90
CA ARG A 60 0.06 1.74 -18.05
C ARG A 60 0.65 0.60 -17.24
N GLY A 61 -0.11 0.06 -16.29
CA GLY A 61 0.23 -1.10 -15.49
C GLY A 61 -0.74 -2.24 -15.68
N LYS A 62 -0.39 -3.42 -15.16
CA LYS A 62 -1.23 -4.62 -15.16
C LYS A 62 -1.40 -5.14 -13.74
N THR A 63 -2.63 -5.50 -13.39
CA THR A 63 -2.99 -6.21 -12.16
C THR A 63 -3.71 -7.52 -12.50
N SER A 64 -4.08 -8.31 -11.51
CA SER A 64 -4.96 -9.47 -11.68
C SER A 64 -6.33 -9.10 -12.28
N MET A 65 -6.80 -7.87 -12.05
CA MET A 65 -8.05 -7.32 -12.57
C MET A 65 -7.94 -6.81 -14.02
N GLY A 66 -6.73 -6.79 -14.61
CA GLY A 66 -6.49 -6.33 -15.96
C GLY A 66 -5.55 -5.13 -16.05
N TRP A 67 -5.58 -4.47 -17.23
CA TRP A 67 -4.79 -3.28 -17.50
C TRP A 67 -5.42 -2.02 -16.91
N PHE A 68 -4.60 -1.11 -16.42
CA PHE A 68 -5.00 0.21 -15.98
C PHE A 68 -3.97 1.27 -16.39
N PHE A 69 -4.37 2.53 -16.40
CA PHE A 69 -3.47 3.67 -16.58
C PHE A 69 -3.55 4.55 -15.33
N GLY A 70 -2.41 4.74 -14.66
CA GLY A 70 -2.39 5.46 -13.38
C GLY A 70 -1.12 5.25 -12.57
N PHE A 71 -1.32 5.14 -11.28
CA PHE A 71 -0.28 4.96 -10.27
C PHE A 71 -0.48 3.65 -9.50
N LYS A 72 0.56 3.20 -8.80
CA LYS A 72 0.47 2.20 -7.74
C LYS A 72 0.80 2.85 -6.40
N LEU A 73 -0.06 2.62 -5.42
CA LEU A 73 0.17 2.98 -4.03
C LEU A 73 0.70 1.75 -3.31
N HIS A 74 1.93 1.81 -2.81
CA HIS A 74 2.56 0.77 -2.00
C HIS A 74 2.49 1.18 -0.54
N LEU A 75 2.03 0.28 0.32
CA LEU A 75 1.82 0.52 1.73
C LEU A 75 2.48 -0.58 2.55
N VAL A 76 3.09 -0.19 3.67
CA VAL A 76 3.58 -1.10 4.70
C VAL A 76 2.80 -0.82 5.98
N PHE A 77 2.26 -1.88 6.57
CA PHE A 77 1.46 -1.82 7.80
C PHE A 77 2.17 -2.57 8.92
N ASN A 78 1.97 -2.13 10.16
CA ASN A 78 2.34 -2.89 11.35
C ASN A 78 1.20 -3.83 11.81
N THR A 79 1.39 -4.52 12.92
CA THR A 79 0.38 -5.43 13.51
C THR A 79 -0.86 -4.72 14.05
N ASP A 80 -0.75 -3.43 14.34
CA ASP A 80 -1.87 -2.59 14.80
C ASP A 80 -2.64 -1.98 13.62
N ASN A 81 -2.30 -2.40 12.40
CA ASN A 81 -2.88 -1.91 11.14
C ASN A 81 -2.65 -0.42 10.89
N GLU A 82 -1.58 0.13 11.47
CA GLU A 82 -1.13 1.47 11.16
C GLU A 82 -0.20 1.45 9.94
N ILE A 83 -0.27 2.47 9.12
CA ILE A 83 0.65 2.65 7.99
C ILE A 83 2.00 3.14 8.55
N VAL A 84 3.06 2.38 8.34
CA VAL A 84 4.43 2.72 8.77
C VAL A 84 5.30 3.26 7.65
N ALA A 85 4.96 2.92 6.41
CA ALA A 85 5.61 3.47 5.22
C ALA A 85 4.66 3.46 4.02
N LEU A 86 4.84 4.42 3.12
CA LEU A 86 4.07 4.51 1.88
C LEU A 86 4.92 5.04 0.73
N LYS A 87 4.57 4.64 -0.50
CA LYS A 87 5.17 5.17 -1.72
C LYS A 87 4.20 5.11 -2.88
N LEU A 88 4.13 6.19 -3.64
CA LEU A 88 3.39 6.25 -4.90
C LEU A 88 4.39 6.09 -6.05
N THR A 89 4.06 5.22 -7.01
CA THR A 89 4.87 4.99 -8.22
C THR A 89 3.99 5.04 -9.47
N PRO A 90 4.55 5.28 -10.66
CA PRO A 90 3.84 5.04 -11.91
C PRO A 90 3.35 3.58 -12.02
N GLY A 91 2.25 3.35 -12.73
CA GLY A 91 1.57 2.05 -12.78
C GLY A 91 2.40 0.89 -13.34
N ASN A 92 3.41 1.18 -14.17
CA ASN A 92 4.31 0.18 -14.77
C ASN A 92 5.44 -0.32 -13.85
N VAL A 93 5.64 0.32 -12.70
CA VAL A 93 6.70 -0.07 -11.75
C VAL A 93 6.34 -1.40 -11.09
N HIS A 94 7.29 -2.33 -11.05
CA HIS A 94 7.11 -3.62 -10.40
C HIS A 94 7.03 -3.48 -8.88
N ASP A 95 6.21 -4.31 -8.22
CA ASP A 95 5.93 -4.19 -6.79
C ASP A 95 7.16 -4.35 -5.90
N THR A 96 8.17 -5.09 -6.34
CA THR A 96 9.44 -5.27 -5.62
C THR A 96 10.35 -4.04 -5.68
N THR A 97 10.24 -3.19 -6.72
CA THR A 97 11.13 -2.05 -6.95
C THR A 97 11.14 -1.03 -5.80
N PRO A 98 9.99 -0.60 -5.24
CA PRO A 98 9.98 0.38 -4.16
C PRO A 98 10.34 -0.20 -2.78
N VAL A 99 10.36 -1.53 -2.61
CA VAL A 99 10.51 -2.18 -1.30
C VAL A 99 11.79 -1.77 -0.57
N PRO A 100 12.99 -1.72 -1.19
CA PRO A 100 14.20 -1.30 -0.49
C PRO A 100 14.12 0.11 0.11
N ALA A 101 13.44 1.03 -0.57
CA ALA A 101 13.26 2.40 -0.07
C ALA A 101 12.18 2.48 1.01
N LEU A 102 11.06 1.75 0.83
CA LEU A 102 9.95 1.69 1.80
C LEU A 102 10.38 1.11 3.14
N THR A 103 11.30 0.15 3.11
CA THR A 103 11.71 -0.61 4.29
C THR A 103 13.09 -0.21 4.82
N ARG A 104 13.59 0.99 4.43
CA ARG A 104 14.95 1.44 4.77
C ARG A 104 15.25 1.34 6.26
N ASP A 105 14.30 1.75 7.09
CA ASP A 105 14.46 1.86 8.55
C ASP A 105 13.69 0.78 9.31
N LEU A 106 13.27 -0.30 8.62
CA LEU A 106 12.52 -1.39 9.21
C LEU A 106 13.43 -2.61 9.43
N THR A 107 13.26 -3.26 10.58
CA THR A 107 13.92 -4.52 10.95
C THR A 107 12.89 -5.52 11.46
N GLY A 108 13.20 -6.82 11.44
CA GLY A 108 12.29 -7.87 11.89
C GLY A 108 11.70 -8.69 10.74
N LYS A 109 10.38 -8.83 10.65
CA LYS A 109 9.70 -9.70 9.67
C LYS A 109 8.75 -8.90 8.79
N LEU A 110 8.83 -9.12 7.47
CA LEU A 110 7.97 -8.50 6.46
C LEU A 110 7.20 -9.58 5.69
N PHE A 111 5.88 -9.51 5.71
CA PHE A 111 4.98 -10.46 5.04
C PHE A 111 4.38 -9.83 3.78
N GLY A 112 4.64 -10.45 2.63
CA GLY A 112 4.17 -9.96 1.33
C GLY A 112 3.45 -11.04 0.51
N ASP A 113 2.79 -10.61 -0.58
CA ASP A 113 2.19 -11.54 -1.53
C ASP A 113 3.26 -12.14 -2.47
N LYS A 114 2.82 -13.09 -3.31
CA LYS A 114 3.64 -13.72 -4.37
C LYS A 114 4.27 -12.73 -5.35
N GLY A 115 3.72 -11.52 -5.46
CA GLY A 115 4.29 -10.42 -6.24
C GLY A 115 5.64 -9.91 -5.72
N TYR A 116 5.95 -10.16 -4.45
CA TYR A 116 7.20 -9.75 -3.80
C TYR A 116 8.28 -10.83 -3.80
N ILE A 117 8.05 -11.97 -4.46
CA ILE A 117 9.05 -13.04 -4.59
C ILE A 117 10.24 -12.53 -5.42
N GLY A 118 11.43 -12.56 -4.80
CA GLY A 118 12.69 -12.20 -5.46
C GLY A 118 13.87 -12.56 -4.56
N GLN A 119 14.75 -13.46 -5.02
CA GLN A 119 15.91 -13.90 -4.24
C GLN A 119 16.81 -12.71 -3.86
N LYS A 120 17.18 -11.89 -4.82
CA LYS A 120 18.02 -10.70 -4.59
C LYS A 120 17.37 -9.75 -3.58
N LEU A 121 16.04 -9.52 -3.68
CA LEU A 121 15.32 -8.68 -2.74
C LEU A 121 15.38 -9.27 -1.33
N ALA A 122 15.11 -10.57 -1.17
CA ALA A 122 15.14 -11.24 0.12
C ALA A 122 16.52 -11.17 0.78
N GLU A 123 17.61 -11.40 0.00
CA GLU A 123 18.99 -11.29 0.47
C GLU A 123 19.35 -9.87 0.89
N ASP A 124 18.96 -8.86 0.08
CA ASP A 124 19.21 -7.44 0.38
C ASP A 124 18.47 -6.99 1.65
N LEU A 125 17.26 -7.44 1.87
CA LEU A 125 16.49 -7.17 3.07
C LEU A 125 17.08 -7.86 4.28
N LEU A 126 17.43 -9.14 4.15
CA LEU A 126 18.03 -9.95 5.24
C LEU A 126 19.34 -9.32 5.75
N ARG A 127 20.19 -8.83 4.85
CA ARG A 127 21.43 -8.11 5.24
C ARG A 127 21.19 -6.87 6.10
N ARG A 128 19.97 -6.29 6.02
CA ARG A 128 19.54 -5.13 6.83
C ARG A 128 18.75 -5.53 8.08
N GLY A 129 18.67 -6.83 8.39
CA GLY A 129 17.92 -7.34 9.53
C GLY A 129 16.41 -7.42 9.32
N LEU A 130 15.92 -7.41 8.06
CA LEU A 130 14.51 -7.58 7.72
C LEU A 130 14.31 -8.87 6.92
N THR A 131 13.60 -9.84 7.48
CA THR A 131 13.33 -11.13 6.83
C THR A 131 12.02 -11.05 6.04
N LEU A 132 12.09 -11.31 4.73
CA LEU A 132 10.92 -11.30 3.85
C LEU A 132 10.27 -12.69 3.78
N PHE A 133 8.99 -12.75 4.13
CA PHE A 133 8.14 -13.94 4.02
C PHE A 133 7.10 -13.73 2.91
N THR A 134 7.04 -14.67 1.96
CA THR A 134 6.06 -14.66 0.88
C THR A 134 5.45 -16.04 0.69
N ARG A 135 4.22 -16.10 0.17
CA ARG A 135 3.65 -17.37 -0.28
C ARG A 135 4.42 -17.85 -1.51
N VAL A 136 4.86 -19.12 -1.51
CA VAL A 136 5.55 -19.74 -2.63
C VAL A 136 4.61 -20.03 -3.81
N ARG A 137 5.15 -20.06 -5.03
CA ARG A 137 4.44 -20.54 -6.22
C ARG A 137 4.40 -22.08 -6.22
N LYS A 138 3.45 -22.68 -6.95
CA LYS A 138 3.26 -24.15 -7.01
C LYS A 138 4.53 -24.95 -7.37
N ASN A 139 5.44 -24.33 -8.15
CA ASN A 139 6.70 -24.94 -8.63
C ASN A 139 7.93 -24.52 -7.81
N MET A 140 7.76 -23.89 -6.65
CA MET A 140 8.85 -23.53 -5.75
C MET A 140 8.82 -24.42 -4.50
N LYS A 141 10.01 -24.85 -4.03
CA LYS A 141 10.09 -25.53 -2.73
C LYS A 141 9.68 -24.56 -1.62
N ALA A 142 8.72 -25.01 -0.81
CA ALA A 142 8.34 -24.28 0.38
C ALA A 142 9.47 -24.37 1.40
N LEU A 143 9.92 -23.24 1.93
CA LEU A 143 10.79 -23.24 3.11
C LEU A 143 9.92 -23.64 4.32
N PRO A 144 10.45 -24.45 5.24
CA PRO A 144 9.74 -24.76 6.48
C PRO A 144 9.55 -23.46 7.26
N LEU A 145 8.30 -23.07 7.47
CA LEU A 145 7.90 -21.93 8.28
C LEU A 145 7.49 -22.43 9.66
N SER A 146 7.79 -21.65 10.70
CA SER A 146 7.19 -21.87 12.00
C SER A 146 5.66 -21.74 11.93
N LEU A 147 4.94 -22.37 12.86
CA LEU A 147 3.47 -22.21 12.94
C LEU A 147 3.07 -20.74 13.08
N GLU A 148 3.84 -19.99 13.87
CA GLU A 148 3.66 -18.55 14.05
C GLU A 148 3.82 -17.79 12.73
N ASP A 149 4.91 -18.00 11.99
CA ASP A 149 5.16 -17.31 10.72
C ASP A 149 4.11 -17.67 9.67
N LYS A 150 3.60 -18.90 9.69
CA LYS A 150 2.51 -19.35 8.82
C LYS A 150 1.20 -18.63 9.16
N ALA A 151 0.86 -18.49 10.44
CA ALA A 151 -0.32 -17.74 10.88
C ALA A 151 -0.22 -16.26 10.51
N LEU A 152 0.96 -15.63 10.71
CA LEU A 152 1.22 -14.25 10.31
C LEU A 152 1.13 -14.07 8.79
N LEU A 153 1.66 -15.01 8.00
CA LEU A 153 1.55 -14.96 6.55
C LEU A 153 0.10 -15.08 6.07
N ASN A 154 -0.74 -15.83 6.78
CA ASN A 154 -2.18 -15.93 6.49
C ASN A 154 -2.94 -14.67 6.94
N ALA A 155 -2.47 -13.97 7.98
CA ALA A 155 -3.04 -12.71 8.43
C ALA A 155 -2.83 -11.54 7.43
N ARG A 156 -1.96 -11.68 6.43
CA ARG A 156 -1.72 -10.71 5.35
C ARG A 156 -2.99 -10.22 4.65
N ASN A 157 -4.03 -11.04 4.57
CA ASN A 157 -5.32 -10.65 3.98
C ASN A 157 -5.91 -9.38 4.61
N MET A 158 -5.46 -9.00 5.83
CA MET A 158 -5.83 -7.74 6.44
C MET A 158 -5.37 -6.53 5.63
N ALA A 159 -4.21 -6.61 4.96
CA ALA A 159 -3.73 -5.53 4.09
C ALA A 159 -4.72 -5.23 2.95
N GLU A 160 -5.34 -6.27 2.38
CA GLU A 160 -6.38 -6.11 1.36
C GLU A 160 -7.63 -5.39 1.92
N THR A 161 -8.04 -5.75 3.15
CA THR A 161 -9.15 -5.09 3.86
C THR A 161 -8.84 -3.62 4.10
N ILE A 162 -7.64 -3.30 4.60
CA ILE A 162 -7.21 -1.92 4.85
C ILE A 162 -7.22 -1.10 3.56
N ILE A 163 -6.64 -1.64 2.49
CA ILE A 163 -6.61 -0.99 1.18
C ILE A 163 -8.03 -0.77 0.65
N GLY A 164 -8.93 -1.75 0.82
CA GLY A 164 -10.34 -1.63 0.49
C GLY A 164 -10.97 -0.44 1.21
N HIS A 165 -10.83 -0.37 2.53
CA HIS A 165 -11.34 0.75 3.34
C HIS A 165 -10.80 2.11 2.88
N ILE A 166 -9.49 2.24 2.62
CA ILE A 166 -8.91 3.49 2.13
C ILE A 166 -9.52 3.89 0.79
N LYS A 167 -9.73 2.94 -0.12
CA LYS A 167 -10.26 3.20 -1.46
C LYS A 167 -11.75 3.53 -1.47
N GLU A 168 -12.54 2.81 -0.70
CA GLU A 168 -14.00 2.99 -0.63
C GLU A 168 -14.37 4.27 0.09
N PHE A 169 -13.81 4.48 1.29
CA PHE A 169 -14.12 5.65 2.11
C PHE A 169 -13.76 6.98 1.42
N SER A 170 -12.74 6.99 0.58
CA SER A 170 -12.25 8.21 -0.06
C SER A 170 -12.48 8.27 -1.57
N SER A 171 -13.25 7.32 -2.14
CA SER A 171 -13.53 7.28 -3.59
C SER A 171 -12.26 7.30 -4.46
N LEU A 172 -11.17 6.66 -4.03
CA LEU A 172 -9.90 6.59 -4.78
C LEU A 172 -9.94 5.64 -5.99
N ASN A 173 -11.03 4.94 -6.20
CA ASN A 173 -11.15 3.93 -7.27
C ASN A 173 -11.02 4.51 -8.68
N LEU A 174 -11.43 5.78 -8.88
CA LEU A 174 -11.27 6.48 -10.15
C LEU A 174 -11.06 7.97 -9.91
N SER A 175 -9.90 8.46 -10.31
CA SER A 175 -9.59 9.90 -10.21
C SER A 175 -10.35 10.69 -11.27
N LYS A 176 -11.17 11.66 -10.83
CA LYS A 176 -11.82 12.65 -11.72
C LYS A 176 -11.13 14.01 -11.67
N HIS A 177 -9.95 14.08 -11.09
CA HIS A 177 -9.22 15.34 -10.90
C HIS A 177 -8.72 15.93 -12.23
N ARG A 178 -8.85 17.24 -12.35
CA ARG A 178 -8.31 18.04 -13.46
C ARG A 178 -6.97 18.70 -13.13
N SER A 179 -6.42 18.43 -11.96
CA SER A 179 -5.14 18.95 -11.47
C SER A 179 -4.36 17.82 -10.81
N VAL A 180 -3.08 17.68 -11.16
CA VAL A 180 -2.15 16.69 -10.58
C VAL A 180 -2.03 16.90 -9.08
N ILE A 181 -1.82 18.15 -8.64
CA ILE A 181 -1.65 18.48 -7.21
C ILE A 181 -2.91 18.13 -6.42
N ASN A 182 -4.09 18.49 -6.91
CA ASN A 182 -5.35 18.18 -6.22
C ASN A 182 -5.61 16.68 -6.13
N ALA A 183 -5.20 15.89 -7.14
CA ALA A 183 -5.26 14.44 -7.06
C ALA A 183 -4.34 13.88 -5.97
N PHE A 184 -3.12 14.39 -5.86
CA PHE A 184 -2.19 13.97 -4.82
C PHE A 184 -2.66 14.41 -3.43
N VAL A 185 -3.22 15.61 -3.29
CA VAL A 185 -3.87 16.05 -2.03
C VAL A 185 -4.96 15.07 -1.64
N HIS A 186 -5.81 14.66 -2.58
CA HIS A 186 -6.88 13.70 -2.32
C HIS A 186 -6.33 12.34 -1.86
N ILE A 187 -5.30 11.81 -2.54
CA ILE A 187 -4.66 10.54 -2.14
C ILE A 187 -4.07 10.66 -0.72
N ILE A 188 -3.31 11.72 -0.43
CA ILE A 188 -2.71 11.93 0.88
C ILE A 188 -3.77 12.12 1.96
N ALA A 189 -4.83 12.89 1.68
CA ALA A 189 -5.95 13.07 2.60
C ALA A 189 -6.64 11.75 2.94
N ALA A 190 -6.87 10.88 1.95
CA ALA A 190 -7.44 9.56 2.16
C ALA A 190 -6.59 8.69 3.09
N ILE A 191 -5.29 8.66 2.85
CA ILE A 191 -4.32 7.92 3.67
C ILE A 191 -4.27 8.51 5.08
N THR A 192 -4.25 9.83 5.20
CA THR A 192 -4.25 10.54 6.49
C THR A 192 -5.51 10.23 7.29
N ALA A 193 -6.68 10.30 6.65
CA ALA A 193 -7.96 10.00 7.29
C ALA A 193 -7.98 8.56 7.84
N TYR A 194 -7.46 7.58 7.09
CA TYR A 194 -7.29 6.22 7.59
C TYR A 194 -6.32 6.19 8.78
N GLN A 195 -5.17 6.87 8.66
CA GLN A 195 -4.12 6.81 9.69
C GLN A 195 -4.55 7.39 11.03
N ILE A 196 -5.33 8.47 11.04
CA ILE A 196 -5.84 9.09 12.28
C ILE A 196 -7.13 8.44 12.81
N ASN A 197 -7.76 7.55 12.03
CA ASN A 197 -8.98 6.87 12.47
C ASN A 197 -8.68 5.95 13.67
N PRO A 198 -9.33 6.14 14.82
CA PRO A 198 -9.15 5.27 15.99
C PRO A 198 -9.79 3.87 15.80
N PHE A 199 -10.74 3.73 14.88
CA PHE A 199 -11.45 2.48 14.59
C PHE A 199 -10.81 1.72 13.43
N LYS A 200 -9.54 1.34 13.59
CA LYS A 200 -8.87 0.48 12.61
C LYS A 200 -9.35 -0.97 12.71
N PRO A 201 -9.40 -1.73 11.59
CA PRO A 201 -9.66 -3.17 11.65
C PRO A 201 -8.66 -3.84 12.59
N LYS A 202 -9.12 -4.73 13.48
CA LYS A 202 -8.23 -5.43 14.42
C LYS A 202 -7.84 -6.79 13.85
N LEU A 203 -6.55 -7.12 13.94
CA LEU A 203 -6.04 -8.47 13.67
C LEU A 203 -6.40 -9.36 14.88
N ASN A 204 -7.31 -10.32 14.69
CA ASN A 204 -7.55 -11.35 15.70
C ASN A 204 -6.61 -12.53 15.44
N LEU A 205 -5.36 -12.41 15.88
CA LEU A 205 -4.36 -13.46 15.75
C LEU A 205 -4.71 -14.69 16.59
N GLN A 206 -5.32 -14.52 17.77
CA GLN A 206 -5.62 -15.62 18.69
C GLN A 206 -6.63 -16.62 18.12
N SER A 207 -7.68 -16.17 17.44
CA SER A 207 -8.65 -17.07 16.81
C SER A 207 -8.05 -17.88 15.64
N ARG A 208 -7.01 -17.38 15.00
CA ARG A 208 -6.33 -18.06 13.88
C ARG A 208 -5.31 -19.08 14.34
N TYR A 209 -4.66 -18.87 15.48
CA TYR A 209 -3.82 -19.90 16.12
C TYR A 209 -4.62 -21.15 16.51
N GLN A 210 -5.83 -20.96 17.04
CA GLN A 210 -6.69 -22.07 17.47
C GLN A 210 -7.20 -22.92 16.29
N LEU A 211 -7.47 -22.32 15.13
CA LEU A 211 -7.93 -23.03 13.94
C LEU A 211 -6.82 -23.86 13.26
N GLU A 212 -5.55 -23.48 13.39
CA GLU A 212 -4.43 -24.23 12.80
C GLU A 212 -3.87 -25.33 13.73
N THR A 213 -4.19 -25.29 15.03
CA THR A 213 -3.87 -26.37 15.99
C THR A 213 -4.92 -27.46 16.02
N THR A 214 -6.10 -27.27 15.44
CA THR A 214 -7.22 -28.23 15.40
C THR A 214 -7.43 -28.86 14.01
N ALA A 215 -6.63 -28.54 13.02
CA ALA A 215 -6.65 -29.10 11.65
C ALA A 215 -5.36 -29.91 11.38
#